data_70124c1999e1714dc8568f67dcdf0706
#
_entry.id   70124c1999e1714dc8568f67dcdf0706
#
_cell.length_a   1.000
_cell.length_b   1.000
_cell.length_c   1.000
_cell.angle_alpha   90.00
_cell.angle_beta   90.00
_cell.angle_gamma   90.00
#
_symmetry.space_group_name_H-M   'P 1'
#
loop_
_entity.id
_entity.type
_entity.pdbx_description
1 polymer ?
#
loop_
_entity_poly.entity_id
_entity_poly.type
_entity_poly.pdbx_seq_one_letter_code
_entity_poly.pdbx_strand_id
1 'polypeptide(L)'
;MTFTMSKNVRCVPMIILADLWLSLCVLTVILIAADCRSHPQRMGVMNMTWPLTGLYFGPIAGWLYRTLGRSQRTGDHAGAHHHQHMLGSSGSHDVSIRATLVSTTHCGGGCVLGDLIGETLAGAFSLTLFGSKLAAGWILDFVLAFLLGIAFQYWSIRPMQPDMTSKDAFLAALKADTLSITAFEIGMFAVMGLRLAIAPNLTIWDAGFWIWMQVAMLAGFATSFPANRWLVRAGLKHAM
;
A
#
# COMPACT_ATOMS: atom_id res chain seq x y z
N MET A 1 35.44 36.20 -10.24
CA MET A 1 35.53 35.22 -9.13
C MET A 1 34.26 35.33 -8.31
N THR A 2 33.15 34.71 -8.76
CA THR A 2 31.81 34.83 -8.19
C THR A 2 31.38 33.48 -7.65
N PHE A 3 31.40 33.38 -6.41
CA PHE A 3 30.84 32.59 -5.38
C PHE A 3 29.75 31.55 -5.81
N THR A 4 30.17 30.32 -6.15
CA THR A 4 29.30 29.16 -6.44
C THR A 4 29.08 28.28 -5.19
N MET A 5 29.30 28.79 -3.98
CA MET A 5 29.19 28.03 -2.71
C MET A 5 27.79 27.94 -2.07
N SER A 6 26.76 28.59 -2.63
CA SER A 6 25.47 28.72 -1.92
C SER A 6 24.47 27.56 -2.15
N LYS A 7 24.64 26.74 -3.18
CA LYS A 7 23.69 25.64 -3.47
C LYS A 7 23.97 24.35 -2.67
N ASN A 8 25.25 24.03 -2.42
CA ASN A 8 25.61 22.81 -1.71
C ASN A 8 25.31 22.82 -0.21
N VAL A 9 25.38 23.97 0.45
CA VAL A 9 25.16 24.09 1.90
C VAL A 9 23.68 23.87 2.30
N ARG A 10 22.75 24.21 1.42
CA ARG A 10 21.30 23.99 1.67
C ARG A 10 20.82 22.59 1.37
N CYS A 11 21.54 21.80 0.59
CA CYS A 11 21.15 20.41 0.25
C CYS A 11 21.50 19.42 1.37
N VAL A 12 22.57 19.64 2.12
CA VAL A 12 23.02 18.70 3.18
C VAL A 12 21.96 18.48 4.28
N PRO A 13 21.34 19.51 4.89
CA PRO A 13 20.33 19.28 5.92
C PRO A 13 19.07 18.59 5.37
N MET A 14 18.70 18.84 4.12
CA MET A 14 17.55 18.17 3.50
C MET A 14 17.80 16.68 3.27
N ILE A 15 19.02 16.31 2.88
CA ILE A 15 19.40 14.89 2.71
C ILE A 15 19.38 14.18 4.06
N ILE A 16 19.99 14.77 5.10
CA ILE A 16 20.00 14.22 6.45
C ILE A 16 18.56 14.02 6.98
N LEU A 17 17.67 15.00 6.78
CA LEU A 17 16.28 14.89 7.18
C LEU A 17 15.55 13.78 6.43
N ALA A 18 15.81 13.61 5.13
CA ALA A 18 15.23 12.54 4.33
C ALA A 18 15.71 11.17 4.82
N ASP A 19 17.02 11.02 5.08
CA ASP A 19 17.58 9.75 5.60
C ASP A 19 17.05 9.40 6.99
N LEU A 20 16.94 10.40 7.88
CA LEU A 20 16.34 10.21 9.21
C LEU A 20 14.88 9.78 9.12
N TRP A 21 14.11 10.45 8.24
CA TRP A 21 12.71 10.09 8.03
C TRP A 21 12.55 8.68 7.47
N LEU A 22 13.32 8.31 6.44
CA LEU A 22 13.30 6.96 5.87
C LEU A 22 13.70 5.90 6.90
N SER A 23 14.73 6.19 7.72
CA SER A 23 15.14 5.32 8.82
C SER A 23 14.01 5.12 9.84
N LEU A 24 13.26 6.18 10.15
CA LEU A 24 12.10 6.12 11.04
C LEU A 24 10.94 5.30 10.42
N CYS A 25 10.75 5.38 9.11
CA CYS A 25 9.78 4.55 8.39
C CYS A 25 10.17 3.06 8.49
N VAL A 26 11.44 2.73 8.24
CA VAL A 26 11.94 1.35 8.37
C VAL A 26 11.80 0.83 9.81
N LEU A 27 12.12 1.66 10.81
CA LEU A 27 11.91 1.31 12.21
C LEU A 27 10.42 1.01 12.48
N THR A 28 9.51 1.82 11.93
CA THR A 28 8.06 1.60 12.08
C THR A 28 7.64 0.26 11.46
N VAL A 29 8.16 -0.08 10.28
CA VAL A 29 7.93 -1.39 9.63
C VAL A 29 8.36 -2.52 10.58
N ILE A 30 9.57 -2.43 11.14
CA ILE A 30 10.13 -3.47 12.04
C ILE A 30 9.25 -3.60 13.30
N LEU A 31 8.85 -2.49 13.91
CA LEU A 31 8.02 -2.49 15.11
C LEU A 31 6.64 -3.11 14.85
N ILE A 32 5.98 -2.75 13.74
CA ILE A 32 4.68 -3.34 13.38
C ILE A 32 4.86 -4.83 13.06
N ALA A 33 5.88 -5.22 12.32
CA ALA A 33 6.15 -6.62 12.01
C ALA A 33 6.45 -7.47 13.26
N ALA A 34 7.16 -6.91 14.24
CA ALA A 34 7.40 -7.57 15.51
C ALA A 34 6.12 -7.73 16.34
N ASP A 35 5.26 -6.69 16.39
CA ASP A 35 3.98 -6.78 17.10
C ASP A 35 3.01 -7.76 16.41
N CYS A 36 2.98 -7.83 15.08
CA CYS A 36 2.18 -8.80 14.31
C CYS A 36 2.56 -10.26 14.63
N ARG A 37 3.81 -10.56 14.99
CA ARG A 37 4.20 -11.91 15.43
C ARG A 37 3.58 -12.28 16.77
N SER A 38 3.41 -11.31 17.67
CA SER A 38 2.81 -11.50 18.99
C SER A 38 1.28 -11.41 18.96
N HIS A 39 0.73 -10.70 17.98
CA HIS A 39 -0.70 -10.45 17.79
C HIS A 39 -1.09 -10.74 16.32
N PRO A 40 -1.05 -12.02 15.90
CA PRO A 40 -1.30 -12.39 14.52
C PRO A 40 -2.71 -11.96 14.09
N GLN A 41 -2.80 -11.46 12.88
CA GLN A 41 -4.05 -11.03 12.27
C GLN A 41 -4.90 -12.24 11.88
N ARG A 42 -6.23 -12.10 11.91
CA ARG A 42 -7.15 -13.16 11.45
C ARG A 42 -6.88 -13.56 10.00
N MET A 43 -6.59 -12.58 9.14
CA MET A 43 -6.14 -12.81 7.77
C MET A 43 -4.62 -12.74 7.72
N GLY A 44 -3.97 -13.86 7.36
CA GLY A 44 -2.51 -13.97 7.35
C GLY A 44 -1.80 -12.91 6.51
N VAL A 45 -2.41 -12.50 5.39
CA VAL A 45 -1.89 -11.43 4.50
C VAL A 45 -1.77 -10.10 5.23
N MET A 46 -2.66 -9.78 6.17
CA MET A 46 -2.60 -8.53 6.94
C MET A 46 -1.34 -8.43 7.82
N ASN A 47 -0.70 -9.56 8.16
CA ASN A 47 0.59 -9.54 8.84
C ASN A 47 1.72 -9.01 7.95
N MET A 48 1.54 -8.99 6.63
CA MET A 48 2.45 -8.38 5.66
C MET A 48 2.03 -6.96 5.29
N THR A 49 0.74 -6.73 5.07
CA THR A 49 0.26 -5.42 4.62
C THR A 49 0.41 -4.33 5.68
N TRP A 50 0.16 -4.63 6.97
CA TRP A 50 0.34 -3.64 8.02
C TRP A 50 1.79 -3.13 8.16
N PRO A 51 2.83 -3.98 8.22
CA PRO A 51 4.20 -3.50 8.16
C PRO A 51 4.48 -2.64 6.92
N LEU A 52 4.03 -3.05 5.73
CA LEU A 52 4.25 -2.30 4.49
C LEU A 52 3.67 -0.87 4.55
N THR A 53 2.59 -0.64 5.31
CA THR A 53 2.08 0.74 5.50
C THR A 53 3.10 1.66 6.14
N GLY A 54 4.03 1.12 6.95
CA GLY A 54 5.12 1.88 7.55
C GLY A 54 6.04 2.54 6.53
N LEU A 55 6.14 1.98 5.32
CA LEU A 55 6.99 2.52 4.26
C LEU A 55 6.47 3.86 3.71
N TYR A 56 5.16 4.08 3.68
CA TYR A 56 4.58 5.28 3.08
C TYR A 56 3.83 6.18 4.07
N PHE A 57 3.28 5.66 5.16
CA PHE A 57 2.72 6.46 6.25
C PHE A 57 3.73 6.77 7.37
N GLY A 58 4.88 6.12 7.37
CA GLY A 58 5.87 6.27 8.43
C GLY A 58 5.28 5.98 9.82
N PRO A 59 5.60 6.78 10.86
CA PRO A 59 5.10 6.57 12.22
C PRO A 59 3.58 6.59 12.36
N ILE A 60 2.88 7.30 11.46
CA ILE A 60 1.41 7.33 11.42
C ILE A 60 0.85 5.92 11.20
N ALA A 61 1.55 5.07 10.42
CA ALA A 61 1.18 3.67 10.25
C ALA A 61 1.12 2.91 11.58
N GLY A 62 2.06 3.17 12.49
CA GLY A 62 2.06 2.56 13.82
C GLY A 62 0.82 2.92 14.65
N TRP A 63 0.37 4.17 14.55
CA TRP A 63 -0.87 4.63 15.17
C TRP A 63 -2.11 4.00 14.50
N LEU A 64 -2.16 4.00 13.16
CA LEU A 64 -3.24 3.37 12.40
C LEU A 64 -3.34 1.86 12.70
N TYR A 65 -2.21 1.17 12.74
CA TYR A 65 -2.16 -0.24 13.09
C TYR A 65 -2.73 -0.51 14.48
N ARG A 66 -2.33 0.26 15.49
CA ARG A 66 -2.82 0.09 16.87
C ARG A 66 -4.31 0.35 17.01
N THR A 67 -4.85 1.30 16.24
CA THR A 67 -6.28 1.71 16.35
C THR A 67 -7.20 0.89 15.45
N LEU A 68 -6.73 0.47 14.27
CA LEU A 68 -7.57 -0.16 13.25
C LEU A 68 -7.22 -1.64 13.04
N GLY A 69 -5.93 -1.98 13.13
CA GLY A 69 -5.42 -3.26 12.68
C GLY A 69 -5.06 -4.25 13.78
N ARG A 70 -4.62 -3.79 14.96
CA ARG A 70 -4.11 -4.69 16.00
C ARG A 70 -5.18 -5.66 16.47
N SER A 71 -4.94 -6.98 16.34
CA SER A 71 -5.83 -7.99 16.88
C SER A 71 -5.75 -8.01 18.41
N GLN A 72 -6.92 -8.05 19.07
CA GLN A 72 -6.97 -8.21 20.52
C GLN A 72 -6.59 -9.66 20.89
N ARG A 73 -5.82 -9.85 21.96
CA ARG A 73 -5.50 -11.19 22.45
C ARG A 73 -6.78 -11.95 22.77
N THR A 74 -6.79 -13.23 22.42
CA THR A 74 -7.87 -14.21 22.54
C THR A 74 -8.33 -14.45 24.00
N GLY A 75 -8.61 -13.40 24.78
CA GLY A 75 -9.18 -13.47 26.11
C GLY A 75 -10.60 -12.91 26.24
N ASP A 76 -11.02 -12.08 25.27
CA ASP A 76 -12.32 -11.37 25.34
C ASP A 76 -13.35 -11.93 24.35
N HIS A 77 -13.40 -13.26 24.17
CA HIS A 77 -14.32 -13.90 23.21
C HIS A 77 -15.81 -13.85 23.59
N ALA A 78 -16.21 -13.22 24.71
CA ALA A 78 -17.61 -13.14 25.09
C ALA A 78 -18.41 -12.03 24.34
N GLY A 79 -17.76 -11.08 23.66
CA GLY A 79 -18.44 -9.98 22.98
C GLY A 79 -18.41 -10.01 21.45
N ALA A 80 -17.59 -10.87 20.82
CA ALA A 80 -17.34 -10.83 19.39
C ALA A 80 -18.45 -11.46 18.51
N HIS A 81 -19.34 -12.23 19.08
CA HIS A 81 -20.46 -12.84 18.34
C HIS A 81 -21.58 -11.87 17.97
N HIS A 82 -21.64 -10.67 18.60
CA HIS A 82 -22.72 -9.72 18.33
C HIS A 82 -22.50 -8.84 17.09
N HIS A 83 -21.27 -8.71 16.57
CA HIS A 83 -21.01 -7.87 15.40
C HIS A 83 -21.14 -8.59 14.04
N GLN A 84 -21.20 -9.91 14.04
CA GLN A 84 -21.31 -10.70 12.80
C GLN A 84 -22.77 -10.84 12.33
N HIS A 85 -23.76 -10.68 13.21
CA HIS A 85 -25.20 -10.76 12.87
C HIS A 85 -25.82 -9.43 12.44
N MET A 86 -25.12 -8.29 12.54
CA MET A 86 -25.65 -6.99 12.08
C MET A 86 -25.43 -6.74 10.57
N LEU A 87 -24.80 -7.65 9.84
CA LEU A 87 -24.63 -7.56 8.38
C LEU A 87 -25.78 -8.19 7.59
N GLY A 88 -26.84 -8.62 8.26
CA GLY A 88 -27.99 -9.32 7.66
C GLY A 88 -29.32 -8.58 7.70
N SER A 89 -29.41 -7.29 8.03
CA SER A 89 -30.68 -6.54 7.96
C SER A 89 -30.60 -5.41 6.95
N SER A 90 -31.40 -5.54 5.96
CA SER A 90 -31.79 -4.56 4.93
C SER A 90 -32.03 -3.15 5.53
N GLY A 91 -31.15 -2.21 5.16
CA GLY A 91 -31.32 -0.79 5.46
C GLY A 91 -30.00 -0.03 5.28
N SER A 92 -29.87 0.74 4.19
CA SER A 92 -28.80 1.68 3.83
C SER A 92 -27.37 1.16 4.05
N HIS A 93 -26.69 0.82 2.95
CA HIS A 93 -25.28 0.43 2.87
C HIS A 93 -24.33 1.60 3.21
N ASP A 94 -24.35 2.07 4.45
CA ASP A 94 -23.31 2.99 4.89
C ASP A 94 -22.07 2.19 5.29
N VAL A 95 -21.20 1.95 4.29
CA VAL A 95 -19.91 1.28 4.49
C VAL A 95 -19.07 2.16 5.40
N SER A 96 -18.74 1.64 6.58
CA SER A 96 -17.90 2.34 7.55
C SER A 96 -16.59 2.80 6.91
N ILE A 97 -16.22 4.06 7.18
CA ILE A 97 -14.92 4.63 6.76
C ILE A 97 -13.78 3.73 7.26
N ARG A 98 -13.90 3.20 8.48
CA ARG A 98 -12.92 2.28 9.07
C ARG A 98 -12.72 1.03 8.20
N ALA A 99 -13.80 0.36 7.80
CA ALA A 99 -13.74 -0.82 6.95
C ALA A 99 -13.15 -0.50 5.57
N THR A 100 -13.50 0.67 5.00
CA THR A 100 -12.90 1.13 3.74
C THR A 100 -11.41 1.39 3.88
N LEU A 101 -10.96 2.02 4.98
CA LEU A 101 -9.54 2.26 5.26
C LEU A 101 -8.76 0.95 5.34
N VAL A 102 -9.25 -0.03 6.11
CA VAL A 102 -8.61 -1.35 6.24
C VAL A 102 -8.54 -2.06 4.89
N SER A 103 -9.65 -2.04 4.12
CA SER A 103 -9.69 -2.63 2.78
C SER A 103 -8.72 -1.93 1.80
N THR A 104 -8.58 -0.60 1.87
CA THR A 104 -7.62 0.16 1.06
C THR A 104 -6.18 -0.14 1.48
N THR A 105 -5.91 -0.26 2.77
CA THR A 105 -4.60 -0.67 3.31
C THR A 105 -4.21 -2.06 2.81
N HIS A 106 -5.16 -2.99 2.78
CA HIS A 106 -4.94 -4.34 2.27
C HIS A 106 -4.55 -4.33 0.79
N CYS A 107 -5.33 -3.66 -0.05
CA CYS A 107 -5.05 -3.50 -1.48
C CYS A 107 -3.71 -2.79 -1.71
N GLY A 108 -3.48 -1.67 -1.02
CA GLY A 108 -2.25 -0.88 -1.11
C GLY A 108 -0.99 -1.66 -0.74
N GLY A 109 -1.09 -2.68 0.13
CA GLY A 109 0.06 -3.51 0.48
C GLY A 109 0.67 -4.26 -0.71
N GLY A 110 -0.17 -4.78 -1.61
CA GLY A 110 0.27 -5.43 -2.85
C GLY A 110 0.92 -4.45 -3.82
N CYS A 111 0.28 -3.27 -4.03
CA CYS A 111 0.81 -2.20 -4.87
C CYS A 111 2.18 -1.72 -4.36
N VAL A 112 2.27 -1.32 -3.10
CA VAL A 112 3.52 -0.83 -2.50
C VAL A 112 4.67 -1.83 -2.61
N LEU A 113 4.39 -3.12 -2.42
CA LEU A 113 5.41 -4.16 -2.59
C LEU A 113 5.81 -4.31 -4.06
N GLY A 114 4.86 -4.24 -4.98
CA GLY A 114 5.08 -4.29 -6.42
C GLY A 114 5.96 -3.14 -6.90
N ASP A 115 5.61 -1.92 -6.53
CA ASP A 115 6.33 -0.69 -6.87
C ASP A 115 7.74 -0.68 -6.28
N LEU A 116 7.89 -1.11 -5.03
CA LEU A 116 9.21 -1.18 -4.40
C LEU A 116 10.15 -2.14 -5.14
N ILE A 117 9.64 -3.30 -5.56
CA ILE A 117 10.41 -4.28 -6.33
C ILE A 117 10.64 -3.75 -7.75
N GLY A 118 9.61 -3.23 -8.41
CA GLY A 118 9.65 -2.77 -9.79
C GLY A 118 10.63 -1.62 -10.00
N GLU A 119 10.51 -0.55 -9.21
CA GLU A 119 11.43 0.59 -9.28
C GLU A 119 12.88 0.19 -8.93
N THR A 120 13.05 -0.69 -7.93
CA THR A 120 14.38 -1.18 -7.58
C THR A 120 15.01 -1.97 -8.73
N LEU A 121 14.25 -2.88 -9.34
CA LEU A 121 14.73 -3.67 -10.48
C LEU A 121 14.98 -2.79 -11.71
N ALA A 122 14.03 -1.92 -12.06
CA ALA A 122 14.16 -1.03 -13.21
C ALA A 122 15.37 -0.11 -13.07
N GLY A 123 15.59 0.47 -11.88
CA GLY A 123 16.71 1.35 -11.62
C GLY A 123 18.05 0.63 -11.54
N ALA A 124 18.14 -0.48 -10.77
CA ALA A 124 19.37 -1.25 -10.58
C ALA A 124 19.89 -1.85 -11.90
N PHE A 125 19.00 -2.37 -12.74
CA PHE A 125 19.36 -2.96 -14.02
C PHE A 125 19.27 -1.98 -15.21
N SER A 126 18.95 -0.71 -14.93
CA SER A 126 18.76 0.32 -15.96
C SER A 126 17.87 -0.13 -17.12
N LEU A 127 16.76 -0.79 -16.79
CA LEU A 127 15.84 -1.37 -17.77
C LEU A 127 15.28 -0.30 -18.70
N THR A 128 15.13 -0.64 -19.96
CA THR A 128 14.52 0.22 -20.98
C THR A 128 13.49 -0.56 -21.78
N LEU A 129 12.36 0.07 -22.06
CA LEU A 129 11.31 -0.47 -22.91
C LEU A 129 10.93 0.59 -23.94
N PHE A 130 10.91 0.23 -25.23
CA PHE A 130 10.72 1.18 -26.34
C PHE A 130 11.70 2.38 -26.28
N GLY A 131 12.93 2.16 -25.80
CA GLY A 131 13.93 3.22 -25.64
C GLY A 131 13.72 4.14 -24.45
N SER A 132 12.72 3.91 -23.60
CA SER A 132 12.37 4.71 -22.43
C SER A 132 12.59 3.92 -21.13
N LYS A 133 13.40 4.47 -20.21
CA LYS A 133 13.54 3.95 -18.84
C LYS A 133 12.26 4.12 -18.05
N LEU A 134 11.56 5.23 -18.25
CA LEU A 134 10.30 5.53 -17.59
C LEU A 134 9.22 4.50 -17.95
N ALA A 135 9.08 4.19 -19.24
CA ALA A 135 8.10 3.19 -19.68
C ALA A 135 8.42 1.80 -19.09
N ALA A 136 9.70 1.43 -19.00
CA ALA A 136 10.10 0.17 -18.39
C ALA A 136 9.74 0.13 -16.90
N GLY A 137 10.04 1.18 -16.13
CA GLY A 137 9.70 1.28 -14.71
C GLY A 137 8.20 1.17 -14.51
N TRP A 138 7.42 2.06 -15.07
CA TRP A 138 5.95 2.11 -14.85
C TRP A 138 5.21 0.86 -15.28
N ILE A 139 5.62 0.22 -16.37
CA ILE A 139 5.01 -1.06 -16.80
C ILE A 139 5.38 -2.17 -15.82
N LEU A 140 6.63 -2.20 -15.35
CA LEU A 140 7.08 -3.20 -14.39
C LEU A 140 6.37 -3.01 -13.03
N ASP A 141 6.26 -1.78 -12.55
CA ASP A 141 5.53 -1.42 -11.32
C ASP A 141 4.07 -1.87 -11.43
N PHE A 142 3.37 -1.47 -12.49
CA PHE A 142 1.98 -1.86 -12.70
C PHE A 142 1.79 -3.38 -12.74
N VAL A 143 2.64 -4.10 -13.48
CA VAL A 143 2.53 -5.56 -13.60
C VAL A 143 2.78 -6.23 -12.26
N LEU A 144 3.80 -5.82 -11.52
CA LEU A 144 4.12 -6.40 -10.21
C LEU A 144 3.07 -6.04 -9.17
N ALA A 145 2.62 -4.79 -9.11
CA ALA A 145 1.54 -4.35 -8.23
C ALA A 145 0.25 -5.13 -8.51
N PHE A 146 -0.09 -5.32 -9.79
CA PHE A 146 -1.27 -6.08 -10.19
C PHE A 146 -1.18 -7.55 -9.77
N LEU A 147 -0.06 -8.22 -10.06
CA LEU A 147 0.14 -9.62 -9.72
C LEU A 147 0.14 -9.84 -8.20
N LEU A 148 0.86 -9.01 -7.45
CA LEU A 148 0.93 -9.12 -6.00
C LEU A 148 -0.39 -8.72 -5.33
N GLY A 149 -1.07 -7.69 -5.82
CA GLY A 149 -2.39 -7.29 -5.33
C GLY A 149 -3.42 -8.39 -5.50
N ILE A 150 -3.51 -9.01 -6.69
CA ILE A 150 -4.40 -10.13 -6.93
C ILE A 150 -4.01 -11.35 -6.06
N ALA A 151 -2.72 -11.62 -5.89
CA ALA A 151 -2.27 -12.70 -5.01
C ALA A 151 -2.67 -12.44 -3.55
N PHE A 152 -2.50 -11.23 -3.04
CA PHE A 152 -2.91 -10.86 -1.68
C PHE A 152 -4.42 -11.00 -1.49
N GLN A 153 -5.20 -10.54 -2.47
CA GLN A 153 -6.66 -10.67 -2.43
C GLN A 153 -7.10 -12.13 -2.48
N TYR A 154 -6.49 -12.95 -3.33
CA TYR A 154 -6.76 -14.38 -3.40
C TYR A 154 -6.48 -15.08 -2.06
N TRP A 155 -5.34 -14.81 -1.43
CA TRP A 155 -4.99 -15.38 -0.12
C TRP A 155 -5.87 -14.88 1.02
N SER A 156 -6.54 -13.75 0.85
CA SER A 156 -7.56 -13.27 1.80
C SER A 156 -8.90 -13.99 1.63
N ILE A 157 -9.32 -14.23 0.39
CA ILE A 157 -10.63 -14.86 0.08
C ILE A 157 -10.64 -16.33 0.50
N ARG A 158 -9.55 -17.07 0.24
CA ARG A 158 -9.48 -18.51 0.51
C ARG A 158 -9.82 -18.93 1.95
N PRO A 159 -9.26 -18.31 2.99
CA PRO A 159 -9.63 -18.64 4.38
C PRO A 159 -11.06 -18.21 4.76
N MET A 160 -11.60 -17.18 4.10
CA MET A 160 -12.93 -16.65 4.39
C MET A 160 -14.05 -17.46 3.71
N GLN A 161 -13.75 -18.12 2.59
CA GLN A 161 -14.69 -18.90 1.80
C GLN A 161 -14.06 -20.26 1.41
N PRO A 162 -13.94 -21.20 2.37
CA PRO A 162 -13.28 -22.48 2.15
C PRO A 162 -13.97 -23.36 1.09
N ASP A 163 -15.29 -23.19 0.93
CA ASP A 163 -16.10 -23.96 -0.04
C ASP A 163 -15.96 -23.45 -1.49
N MET A 164 -15.38 -22.26 -1.68
CA MET A 164 -15.18 -21.68 -3.01
C MET A 164 -14.06 -22.40 -3.76
N THR A 165 -14.26 -22.70 -5.06
CA THR A 165 -13.20 -23.28 -5.88
C THR A 165 -12.03 -22.29 -6.04
N SER A 166 -10.81 -22.80 -6.28
CA SER A 166 -9.64 -21.94 -6.49
C SER A 166 -9.81 -21.01 -7.69
N LYS A 167 -10.51 -21.48 -8.75
CA LYS A 167 -10.81 -20.67 -9.93
C LYS A 167 -11.77 -19.52 -9.60
N ASP A 168 -12.85 -19.81 -8.86
CA ASP A 168 -13.82 -18.79 -8.49
C ASP A 168 -13.21 -17.76 -7.52
N ALA A 169 -12.36 -18.21 -6.58
CA ALA A 169 -11.62 -17.34 -5.68
C ALA A 169 -10.66 -16.40 -6.45
N PHE A 170 -9.99 -16.92 -7.48
CA PHE A 170 -9.13 -16.11 -8.35
C PHE A 170 -9.94 -15.07 -9.15
N LEU A 171 -11.05 -15.47 -9.75
CA LEU A 171 -11.93 -14.56 -10.49
C LEU A 171 -12.55 -13.50 -9.56
N ALA A 172 -12.91 -13.88 -8.34
CA ALA A 172 -13.38 -12.93 -7.32
C ALA A 172 -12.29 -11.93 -6.94
N ALA A 173 -11.05 -12.39 -6.74
CA ALA A 173 -9.90 -11.52 -6.47
C ALA A 173 -9.66 -10.54 -7.62
N LEU A 174 -9.67 -11.03 -8.86
CA LEU A 174 -9.48 -10.20 -10.04
C LEU A 174 -10.57 -9.10 -10.14
N LYS A 175 -11.84 -9.45 -9.96
CA LYS A 175 -12.95 -8.48 -9.99
C LYS A 175 -12.87 -7.47 -8.84
N ALA A 176 -12.49 -7.93 -7.64
CA ALA A 176 -12.44 -7.09 -6.46
C ALA A 176 -11.33 -6.04 -6.51
N ASP A 177 -10.17 -6.39 -7.08
CA ASP A 177 -8.97 -5.54 -6.95
C ASP A 177 -8.53 -4.82 -8.22
N THR A 178 -8.93 -5.26 -9.42
CA THR A 178 -8.51 -4.59 -10.67
C THR A 178 -8.77 -3.09 -10.64
N LEU A 179 -9.95 -2.66 -10.25
CA LEU A 179 -10.30 -1.24 -10.22
C LEU A 179 -9.52 -0.48 -9.14
N SER A 180 -9.36 -1.07 -7.94
CA SER A 180 -8.65 -0.40 -6.86
C SER A 180 -7.14 -0.31 -7.09
N ILE A 181 -6.53 -1.35 -7.69
CA ILE A 181 -5.12 -1.33 -8.09
C ILE A 181 -4.91 -0.29 -9.18
N THR A 182 -5.74 -0.30 -10.24
CA THR A 182 -5.63 0.70 -11.32
C THR A 182 -5.78 2.12 -10.79
N ALA A 183 -6.71 2.37 -9.87
CA ALA A 183 -6.88 3.68 -9.24
C ALA A 183 -5.66 4.08 -8.40
N PHE A 184 -5.02 3.12 -7.71
CA PHE A 184 -3.79 3.35 -6.95
C PHE A 184 -2.65 3.77 -7.89
N GLU A 185 -2.41 3.00 -8.94
CA GLU A 185 -1.35 3.25 -9.90
C GLU A 185 -1.51 4.59 -10.64
N ILE A 186 -2.73 4.97 -10.99
CA ILE A 186 -3.00 6.28 -11.60
C ILE A 186 -2.57 7.40 -10.66
N GLY A 187 -2.92 7.33 -9.37
CA GLY A 187 -2.53 8.33 -8.37
C GLY A 187 -1.02 8.38 -8.18
N MET A 188 -0.37 7.22 -8.09
CA MET A 188 1.08 7.09 -7.94
C MET A 188 1.81 7.64 -9.16
N PHE A 189 1.46 7.21 -10.38
CA PHE A 189 2.11 7.67 -11.61
C PHE A 189 1.92 9.17 -11.86
N ALA A 190 0.78 9.75 -11.47
CA ALA A 190 0.59 11.19 -11.57
C ALA A 190 1.63 11.97 -10.75
N VAL A 191 1.90 11.53 -9.51
CA VAL A 191 2.91 12.17 -8.64
C VAL A 191 4.33 11.87 -9.14
N MET A 192 4.61 10.64 -9.59
CA MET A 192 5.92 10.30 -10.14
C MET A 192 6.19 11.03 -11.46
N GLY A 193 5.17 11.28 -12.28
CA GLY A 193 5.26 12.15 -13.45
C GLY A 193 5.57 13.60 -13.06
N LEU A 194 4.92 14.14 -12.02
CA LEU A 194 5.23 15.45 -11.49
C LEU A 194 6.67 15.54 -10.96
N ARG A 195 7.15 14.50 -10.26
CA ARG A 195 8.54 14.40 -9.82
C ARG A 195 9.51 14.54 -10.98
N LEU A 196 9.24 13.90 -12.13
CA LEU A 196 10.10 14.04 -13.30
C LEU A 196 10.21 15.49 -13.81
N ALA A 197 9.13 16.27 -13.72
CA ALA A 197 9.14 17.68 -14.10
C ALA A 197 9.93 18.55 -13.11
N ILE A 198 9.87 18.24 -11.81
CA ILE A 198 10.46 19.07 -10.73
C ILE A 198 11.90 18.64 -10.41
N ALA A 199 12.16 17.33 -10.36
CA ALA A 199 13.42 16.74 -9.93
C ALA A 199 13.83 15.55 -10.85
N PRO A 200 14.11 15.78 -12.13
CA PRO A 200 14.36 14.73 -13.12
C PRO A 200 15.61 13.88 -12.85
N ASN A 201 16.56 14.43 -12.09
CA ASN A 201 17.87 13.80 -11.84
C ASN A 201 17.86 12.85 -10.62
N LEU A 202 16.76 12.75 -9.87
CA LEU A 202 16.67 11.82 -8.75
C LEU A 202 16.57 10.39 -9.26
N THR A 203 17.39 9.53 -8.65
CA THR A 203 17.47 8.09 -8.93
C THR A 203 17.10 7.27 -7.69
N ILE A 204 16.94 5.97 -7.82
CA ILE A 204 16.68 5.05 -6.69
C ILE A 204 17.78 5.08 -5.61
N TRP A 205 18.94 5.62 -5.91
CA TRP A 205 20.07 5.76 -4.97
C TRP A 205 19.98 7.02 -4.11
N ASP A 206 19.04 7.91 -4.42
CA ASP A 206 18.84 9.17 -3.72
C ASP A 206 17.69 9.07 -2.72
N ALA A 207 17.90 9.47 -1.47
CA ALA A 207 16.84 9.53 -0.46
C ALA A 207 15.62 10.36 -0.93
N GLY A 208 15.88 11.44 -1.67
CA GLY A 208 14.83 12.28 -2.26
C GLY A 208 13.89 11.54 -3.21
N PHE A 209 14.38 10.54 -3.94
CA PHE A 209 13.54 9.67 -4.78
C PHE A 209 12.49 8.92 -3.94
N TRP A 210 12.93 8.31 -2.84
CA TRP A 210 12.04 7.55 -1.95
C TRP A 210 11.04 8.43 -1.20
N ILE A 211 11.40 9.68 -0.90
CA ILE A 211 10.43 10.65 -0.37
C ILE A 211 9.33 10.95 -1.40
N TRP A 212 9.70 11.17 -2.68
CA TRP A 212 8.71 11.33 -3.75
C TRP A 212 7.86 10.07 -3.94
N MET A 213 8.46 8.88 -3.85
CA MET A 213 7.75 7.62 -3.91
C MET A 213 6.72 7.49 -2.78
N GLN A 214 7.07 7.89 -1.54
CA GLN A 214 6.10 7.91 -0.43
C GLN A 214 4.92 8.85 -0.71
N VAL A 215 5.17 10.05 -1.22
CA VAL A 215 4.10 10.98 -1.60
C VAL A 215 3.24 10.38 -2.72
N ALA A 216 3.86 9.71 -3.68
CA ALA A 216 3.17 9.02 -4.76
C ALA A 216 2.27 7.88 -4.23
N MET A 217 2.79 7.06 -3.30
CA MET A 217 2.00 5.99 -2.65
C MET A 217 0.84 6.55 -1.82
N LEU A 218 1.01 7.69 -1.14
CA LEU A 218 -0.08 8.37 -0.45
C LEU A 218 -1.16 8.88 -1.42
N ALA A 219 -0.76 9.40 -2.58
CA ALA A 219 -1.69 9.78 -3.63
C ALA A 219 -2.41 8.55 -4.20
N GLY A 220 -1.70 7.44 -4.46
CA GLY A 220 -2.29 6.17 -4.86
C GLY A 220 -3.30 5.64 -3.83
N PHE A 221 -2.96 5.71 -2.54
CA PHE A 221 -3.90 5.36 -1.46
C PHE A 221 -5.15 6.25 -1.50
N ALA A 222 -4.99 7.56 -1.69
CA ALA A 222 -6.10 8.51 -1.74
C ALA A 222 -7.01 8.28 -2.96
N THR A 223 -6.45 7.96 -4.13
CA THR A 223 -7.23 7.65 -5.35
C THR A 223 -7.90 6.28 -5.30
N SER A 224 -7.27 5.29 -4.66
CA SER A 224 -7.86 3.96 -4.49
C SER A 224 -8.94 3.90 -3.40
N PHE A 225 -8.95 4.83 -2.45
CA PHE A 225 -9.94 4.87 -1.37
C PHE A 225 -11.39 4.96 -1.88
N PRO A 226 -11.76 5.91 -2.76
CA PRO A 226 -13.12 5.96 -3.31
C PRO A 226 -13.46 4.72 -4.16
N ALA A 227 -12.50 4.16 -4.89
CA ALA A 227 -12.68 2.93 -5.65
C ALA A 227 -13.01 1.74 -4.72
N ASN A 228 -12.25 1.57 -3.64
CA ASN A 228 -12.52 0.54 -2.64
C ASN A 228 -13.87 0.74 -1.95
N ARG A 229 -14.23 1.99 -1.61
CA ARG A 229 -15.53 2.29 -1.00
C ARG A 229 -16.68 1.92 -1.93
N TRP A 230 -16.55 2.19 -3.23
CA TRP A 230 -17.53 1.81 -4.23
C TRP A 230 -17.62 0.29 -4.39
N LEU A 231 -16.49 -0.41 -4.49
CA LEU A 231 -16.44 -1.87 -4.61
C LEU A 231 -17.09 -2.59 -3.42
N VAL A 232 -16.86 -2.10 -2.20
CA VAL A 232 -17.49 -2.67 -1.00
C VAL A 232 -19.00 -2.38 -0.99
N ARG A 233 -19.43 -1.18 -1.38
CA ARG A 233 -20.87 -0.84 -1.51
C ARG A 233 -21.57 -1.68 -2.57
N ALA A 234 -20.90 -1.96 -3.68
CA ALA A 234 -21.41 -2.79 -4.76
C ALA A 234 -21.43 -4.30 -4.43
N GLY A 235 -20.93 -4.70 -3.25
CA GLY A 235 -20.84 -6.11 -2.86
C GLY A 235 -19.79 -6.91 -3.64
N LEU A 236 -18.94 -6.23 -4.42
CA LEU A 236 -17.88 -6.85 -5.23
C LEU A 236 -16.63 -7.15 -4.39
N LYS A 237 -16.49 -6.49 -3.25
CA LYS A 237 -15.38 -6.66 -2.30
C LYS A 237 -15.93 -6.76 -0.88
N HIS A 238 -15.40 -7.70 -0.11
CA HIS A 238 -15.78 -7.82 1.29
C HIS A 238 -15.19 -6.67 2.11
N ALA A 239 -16.01 -6.11 3.01
CA ALA A 239 -15.53 -5.19 4.03
C ALA A 239 -14.64 -5.97 5.02
N MET A 240 -13.40 -5.52 5.21
CA MET A 240 -12.41 -6.15 6.08
C MET A 240 -12.37 -5.47 7.45
#